data_b16c618bd8f156487aac58956e0f0af1
#
_entry.id   b16c618bd8f156487aac58956e0f0af1
#
_cell.length_a   1.000
_cell.length_b   1.000
_cell.length_c   1.000
_cell.angle_alpha   90.00
_cell.angle_beta   90.00
_cell.angle_gamma   90.00
#
_symmetry.space_group_name_H-M   'P 1'
#
loop_
_entity.id
_entity.type
_entity.pdbx_description
1 polymer ?
#
loop_
_entity_poly.entity_id
_entity_poly.type
_entity_poly.pdbx_seq_one_letter_code
_entity_poly.pdbx_strand_id
1 'polypeptide(L)'
;MGITRTERVNKSSSVGLFWSTAKEEGDLLRWKPEANDDLSDPTVQEEEERHLDGGFSSLDGMLQWAIGHSDPAKLKEATLDIQRLSPEDLKQRQTEIKELMEKLNTPSDAKLMKIAIDDLNNLSITLEDRRRALEELLILVEPIDNANDLHKLGGLTAVIRELDNVDPEIRTISAWIVGKASQNNPFVQNQILELGTLAKLMDMARSNFVEEATKALYAISALIRNNLEGQELFYMEAGDMMLQNILSNSSIDIRLRRKSVFLLADLVECQLDSRKSKEPPFFSNHLLLKSVVDLMASADLDLQEKALYAVKKLLLLKSSDALVFKEVCGLDLSLQRMREQLQQLIVEDKFKEYAQDMENLRREVEAIFLGELDNVRRTTGSALS
;
A
#
# COMPACT_ATOMS: atom_id res chain seq x y z
N MET A 1 37.69 13.96 34.03
CA MET A 1 36.33 14.52 33.92
C MET A 1 35.82 14.14 32.57
N GLY A 2 35.01 13.06 32.51
CA GLY A 2 34.46 12.54 31.30
C GLY A 2 33.08 13.12 31.04
N ILE A 3 32.83 13.54 29.82
CA ILE A 3 31.51 13.96 29.36
C ILE A 3 31.01 12.87 28.43
N THR A 4 30.06 12.09 28.90
CA THR A 4 29.34 11.08 28.09
C THR A 4 28.31 11.78 27.22
N ARG A 5 28.45 11.61 25.92
CA ARG A 5 27.54 12.09 24.88
C ARG A 5 26.47 11.01 24.64
N THR A 6 25.28 11.25 25.12
CA THR A 6 24.11 10.39 24.81
C THR A 6 23.60 10.70 23.41
N GLU A 7 23.76 9.75 22.50
CA GLU A 7 23.09 9.77 21.20
C GLU A 7 21.60 9.43 21.38
N ARG A 8 20.74 10.39 21.04
CA ARG A 8 19.31 10.12 20.87
C ARG A 8 19.08 9.48 19.52
N VAL A 9 18.75 8.22 19.51
CA VAL A 9 18.21 7.53 18.33
C VAL A 9 16.78 7.97 18.13
N ASN A 10 16.53 8.77 17.10
CA ASN A 10 15.18 9.06 16.63
C ASN A 10 14.61 7.81 15.96
N LYS A 11 13.68 7.13 16.60
CA LYS A 11 12.79 6.19 15.95
C LYS A 11 11.75 6.98 15.15
N SER A 12 11.96 7.14 13.86
CA SER A 12 10.89 7.56 12.97
C SER A 12 9.97 6.37 12.76
N SER A 13 8.82 6.38 13.42
CA SER A 13 7.72 5.48 13.10
C SER A 13 7.13 5.89 11.75
N SER A 14 7.55 5.22 10.67
CA SER A 14 6.83 5.29 9.41
C SER A 14 5.53 4.50 9.57
N VAL A 15 4.43 5.20 9.81
CA VAL A 15 3.09 4.62 9.70
C VAL A 15 2.84 4.36 8.22
N GLY A 16 3.10 3.15 7.77
CA GLY A 16 2.80 2.71 6.42
C GLY A 16 1.29 2.62 6.24
N LEU A 17 0.73 3.53 5.47
CA LEU A 17 -0.65 3.41 5.00
C LEU A 17 -0.73 2.26 4.00
N PHE A 18 -1.47 1.21 4.33
CA PHE A 18 -1.67 0.05 3.47
C PHE A 18 -2.79 0.32 2.46
N TRP A 19 -2.57 -0.07 1.21
CA TRP A 19 -3.63 -0.18 0.23
C TRP A 19 -4.50 -1.40 0.58
N SER A 20 -5.78 -1.15 0.89
CA SER A 20 -6.70 -2.24 1.17
C SER A 20 -7.31 -2.81 -0.12
N THR A 21 -7.61 -4.10 -0.08
CA THR A 21 -8.36 -4.79 -1.14
C THR A 21 -9.85 -4.41 -1.07
N ALA A 22 -10.62 -4.68 -2.13
CA ALA A 22 -12.03 -4.26 -2.26
C ALA A 22 -12.95 -4.65 -1.09
N LYS A 23 -12.57 -5.66 -0.29
CA LYS A 23 -13.29 -6.08 0.91
C LYS A 23 -13.07 -5.14 2.11
N GLU A 24 -11.96 -4.40 2.09
CA GLU A 24 -11.51 -3.49 3.15
C GLU A 24 -11.87 -2.02 2.84
N GLU A 25 -12.41 -1.71 1.66
CA GLU A 25 -12.90 -0.37 1.33
C GLU A 25 -14.03 0.10 2.27
N GLY A 26 -14.74 -0.85 2.92
CA GLY A 26 -15.70 -0.56 3.98
C GLY A 26 -15.08 -0.27 5.35
N ASP A 27 -13.84 -0.71 5.59
CA ASP A 27 -13.13 -0.55 6.87
C ASP A 27 -12.26 0.71 6.93
N LEU A 28 -12.04 1.42 5.81
CA LEU A 28 -11.35 2.72 5.78
C LEU A 28 -12.10 3.82 6.58
N LEU A 29 -13.37 3.59 6.90
CA LEU A 29 -14.15 4.43 7.82
C LEU A 29 -13.79 4.21 9.30
N ARG A 30 -12.85 3.30 9.63
CA ARG A 30 -12.56 2.85 11.00
C ARG A 30 -11.13 3.13 11.47
N TRP A 31 -10.42 4.04 10.81
CA TRP A 31 -9.09 4.43 11.26
C TRP A 31 -9.19 5.33 12.50
N LYS A 32 -8.76 4.79 13.65
CA LYS A 32 -8.50 5.56 14.89
C LYS A 32 -7.00 5.77 15.01
N PRO A 33 -6.53 7.01 15.18
CA PRO A 33 -5.17 7.21 15.68
C PRO A 33 -5.14 6.76 17.14
N GLU A 34 -4.27 5.80 17.46
CA GLU A 34 -4.01 5.43 18.86
C GLU A 34 -3.41 6.64 19.59
N ALA A 35 -4.19 7.16 20.52
CA ALA A 35 -3.69 8.12 21.49
C ALA A 35 -2.76 7.40 22.47
N ASN A 36 -1.54 7.92 22.61
CA ASN A 36 -0.63 7.53 23.67
C ASN A 36 -1.27 7.85 25.03
N ASP A 37 -1.64 6.83 25.79
CA ASP A 37 -1.79 6.93 27.22
C ASP A 37 -0.59 6.27 27.90
N ASP A 38 0.25 7.15 28.45
CA ASP A 38 1.29 6.83 29.42
C ASP A 38 0.64 6.28 30.68
N LEU A 39 1.07 5.10 31.14
CA LEU A 39 1.34 4.81 32.56
C LEU A 39 1.78 3.36 32.80
N SER A 40 2.95 3.27 33.40
CA SER A 40 3.47 2.19 34.28
C SER A 40 4.03 0.92 33.65
N ASP A 41 5.37 0.90 33.67
CA ASP A 41 6.30 -0.24 33.79
C ASP A 41 5.85 -1.27 34.86
N PRO A 42 6.05 -2.60 34.69
CA PRO A 42 7.38 -3.15 34.87
C PRO A 42 7.75 -4.35 33.96
N THR A 43 9.04 -4.38 33.61
CA THR A 43 9.90 -5.56 33.32
C THR A 43 9.21 -6.84 32.85
N VAL A 44 9.20 -7.08 31.55
CA VAL A 44 9.23 -8.42 30.96
C VAL A 44 10.22 -8.41 29.78
N GLN A 45 11.08 -9.40 29.81
CA GLN A 45 12.16 -9.68 28.91
C GLN A 45 11.76 -9.60 27.44
N GLU A 46 12.61 -8.96 26.63
CA GLU A 46 12.59 -9.01 25.18
C GLU A 46 12.70 -10.46 24.72
N GLU A 47 11.59 -11.11 24.46
CA GLU A 47 11.54 -12.25 23.56
C GLU A 47 11.40 -11.69 22.14
N GLU A 48 12.43 -11.93 21.34
CA GLU A 48 12.40 -11.73 19.90
C GLU A 48 11.15 -12.37 19.32
N GLU A 49 10.18 -11.57 18.88
CA GLU A 49 9.08 -11.99 18.00
C GLU A 49 9.69 -12.47 16.68
N ARG A 50 10.05 -13.73 16.63
CA ARG A 50 10.26 -14.42 15.37
C ARG A 50 8.90 -14.51 14.68
N HIS A 51 8.80 -13.87 13.54
CA HIS A 51 7.70 -14.03 12.59
C HIS A 51 7.27 -15.51 12.53
N LEU A 52 6.05 -15.76 12.99
CA LEU A 52 5.32 -16.99 12.73
C LEU A 52 4.83 -16.94 11.28
N ASP A 53 5.74 -17.17 10.35
CA ASP A 53 5.39 -17.53 8.98
C ASP A 53 5.05 -19.02 9.00
N GLY A 54 3.76 -19.31 9.22
CA GLY A 54 3.24 -20.62 9.59
C GLY A 54 2.99 -21.57 8.42
N GLY A 55 3.83 -21.56 7.42
CA GLY A 55 3.85 -22.57 6.38
C GLY A 55 4.95 -23.59 6.61
N PHE A 56 4.69 -24.62 7.43
CA PHE A 56 5.63 -25.73 7.51
C PHE A 56 5.71 -26.44 6.16
N SER A 57 6.75 -26.20 5.38
CA SER A 57 6.98 -26.82 4.08
C SER A 57 7.41 -28.29 4.17
N SER A 58 7.62 -28.81 5.39
CA SER A 58 7.98 -30.21 5.61
C SER A 58 7.47 -30.72 6.94
N LEU A 59 7.22 -32.03 7.01
CA LEU A 59 6.87 -32.74 8.25
C LEU A 59 7.93 -32.57 9.34
N ASP A 60 9.22 -32.52 8.94
CA ASP A 60 10.33 -32.30 9.85
C ASP A 60 10.26 -30.93 10.52
N GLY A 61 9.88 -29.87 9.80
CA GLY A 61 9.68 -28.55 10.37
C GLY A 61 8.52 -28.53 11.37
N MET A 62 7.39 -29.17 11.05
CA MET A 62 6.26 -29.33 11.97
C MET A 62 6.67 -30.11 13.22
N LEU A 63 7.43 -31.20 13.06
CA LEU A 63 7.86 -32.03 14.15
C LEU A 63 8.85 -31.30 15.07
N GLN A 64 9.81 -30.59 14.51
CA GLN A 64 10.78 -29.80 15.29
C GLN A 64 10.08 -28.67 16.05
N TRP A 65 9.13 -27.99 15.42
CA TRP A 65 8.32 -26.96 16.08
C TRP A 65 7.49 -27.56 17.22
N ALA A 66 6.79 -28.68 16.96
CA ALA A 66 5.96 -29.35 17.94
C ALA A 66 6.79 -29.84 19.15
N ILE A 67 8.01 -30.38 18.90
CA ILE A 67 8.94 -30.79 19.95
C ILE A 67 9.43 -29.59 20.76
N GLY A 68 9.79 -28.49 20.09
CA GLY A 68 10.28 -27.26 20.72
C GLY A 68 9.23 -26.55 21.59
N HIS A 69 7.93 -26.70 21.25
CA HIS A 69 6.81 -26.07 21.96
C HIS A 69 6.02 -27.02 22.87
N SER A 70 6.45 -28.26 22.99
CA SER A 70 5.82 -29.26 23.87
C SER A 70 6.52 -29.32 25.23
N ASP A 71 5.73 -29.53 26.28
CA ASP A 71 6.26 -29.75 27.64
C ASP A 71 7.15 -31.01 27.66
N PRO A 72 8.45 -30.91 28.05
CA PRO A 72 9.36 -32.06 28.10
C PRO A 72 8.86 -33.22 28.99
N ALA A 73 8.06 -32.94 30.01
CA ALA A 73 7.47 -33.96 30.87
C ALA A 73 6.40 -34.77 30.13
N LYS A 74 5.54 -34.09 29.36
CA LYS A 74 4.52 -34.72 28.53
C LYS A 74 5.09 -35.53 27.38
N LEU A 75 6.21 -35.05 26.78
CA LEU A 75 6.93 -35.81 25.75
C LEU A 75 7.53 -37.11 26.28
N LYS A 76 8.05 -37.10 27.51
CA LYS A 76 8.56 -38.33 28.18
C LYS A 76 7.46 -39.32 28.50
N GLU A 77 6.30 -38.84 28.94
CA GLU A 77 5.13 -39.66 29.22
C GLU A 77 4.59 -40.30 27.92
N ALA A 78 4.49 -39.53 26.83
CA ALA A 78 4.09 -40.04 25.52
C ALA A 78 5.06 -41.07 24.96
N THR A 79 6.37 -40.92 25.17
CA THR A 79 7.37 -41.92 24.77
C THR A 79 7.23 -43.25 25.54
N LEU A 80 6.82 -43.21 26.81
CA LEU A 80 6.57 -44.44 27.61
C LEU A 80 5.31 -45.15 27.10
N ASP A 81 4.29 -44.42 26.66
CA ASP A 81 3.08 -45.01 26.09
C ASP A 81 3.32 -45.64 24.72
N ILE A 82 4.16 -45.04 23.87
CA ILE A 82 4.57 -45.60 22.58
C ILE A 82 5.36 -46.89 22.74
N GLN A 83 6.23 -46.99 23.75
CA GLN A 83 6.99 -48.20 24.07
C GLN A 83 6.12 -49.36 24.55
N ARG A 84 4.86 -49.11 24.97
CA ARG A 84 3.88 -50.12 25.41
C ARG A 84 2.98 -50.63 24.27
N LEU A 85 3.02 -49.99 23.08
CA LEU A 85 2.25 -50.42 21.93
C LEU A 85 2.77 -51.72 21.34
N SER A 86 1.86 -52.58 20.94
CA SER A 86 2.26 -53.79 20.21
C SER A 86 2.84 -53.45 18.85
N PRO A 87 3.65 -54.31 18.22
CA PRO A 87 4.15 -54.10 16.86
C PRO A 87 3.03 -53.92 15.84
N GLU A 88 1.85 -54.49 16.06
CA GLU A 88 0.67 -54.39 15.22
C GLU A 88 0.02 -53.01 15.36
N ASP A 89 -0.15 -52.53 16.61
CA ASP A 89 -0.70 -51.18 16.91
C ASP A 89 0.24 -50.07 16.34
N LEU A 90 1.55 -50.25 16.44
CA LEU A 90 2.51 -49.34 15.87
C LEU A 90 2.39 -49.26 14.34
N LYS A 91 2.21 -50.40 13.68
CA LYS A 91 2.04 -50.48 12.23
C LYS A 91 0.70 -49.86 11.81
N GLN A 92 -0.35 -50.09 12.56
CA GLN A 92 -1.64 -49.46 12.30
C GLN A 92 -1.57 -47.94 12.44
N ARG A 93 -0.96 -47.41 13.50
CA ARG A 93 -0.76 -45.97 13.67
C ARG A 93 0.11 -45.35 12.56
N GLN A 94 1.16 -46.05 12.15
CA GLN A 94 1.98 -45.59 11.03
C GLN A 94 1.14 -45.51 9.74
N THR A 95 0.26 -46.46 9.50
CA THR A 95 -0.64 -46.44 8.34
C THR A 95 -1.63 -45.30 8.43
N GLU A 96 -2.26 -45.09 9.61
CA GLU A 96 -3.19 -44.00 9.88
C GLU A 96 -2.53 -42.61 9.69
N ILE A 97 -1.30 -42.45 10.20
CA ILE A 97 -0.50 -41.24 10.02
C ILE A 97 -0.19 -41.03 8.55
N LYS A 98 0.21 -42.08 7.82
CA LYS A 98 0.50 -42.01 6.40
C LYS A 98 -0.75 -41.62 5.58
N GLU A 99 -1.90 -42.20 5.86
CA GLU A 99 -3.17 -41.85 5.25
C GLU A 99 -3.59 -40.41 5.57
N LEU A 100 -3.38 -39.97 6.83
CA LEU A 100 -3.64 -38.58 7.22
C LEU A 100 -2.70 -37.62 6.48
N MET A 101 -1.42 -37.95 6.35
CA MET A 101 -0.44 -37.16 5.59
C MET A 101 -0.78 -37.13 4.09
N GLU A 102 -1.24 -38.22 3.50
CA GLU A 102 -1.70 -38.24 2.11
C GLU A 102 -2.95 -37.37 1.92
N LYS A 103 -3.85 -37.34 2.88
CA LYS A 103 -5.03 -36.44 2.91
C LYS A 103 -4.67 -34.98 3.16
N LEU A 104 -3.61 -34.73 3.94
CA LEU A 104 -3.08 -33.39 4.23
C LEU A 104 -2.06 -32.91 3.19
N ASN A 105 -1.75 -33.75 2.19
CA ASN A 105 -0.79 -33.42 1.14
C ASN A 105 -1.43 -32.46 0.12
N THR A 106 -1.81 -31.28 0.63
CA THR A 106 -2.17 -30.14 -0.22
C THR A 106 -0.94 -29.77 -1.04
N PRO A 107 -1.11 -29.56 -2.36
CA PRO A 107 0.01 -29.10 -3.18
C PRO A 107 0.56 -27.77 -2.63
N SER A 108 1.89 -27.62 -2.62
CA SER A 108 2.52 -26.35 -2.20
C SER A 108 2.07 -25.20 -3.09
N ASP A 109 2.08 -23.99 -2.58
CA ASP A 109 1.74 -22.77 -3.33
C ASP A 109 2.54 -22.68 -4.63
N ALA A 110 3.84 -22.96 -4.61
CA ALA A 110 4.67 -22.99 -5.81
C ALA A 110 4.17 -24.00 -6.88
N LYS A 111 3.62 -25.15 -6.45
CA LYS A 111 3.05 -26.14 -7.37
C LYS A 111 1.71 -25.66 -7.93
N LEU A 112 0.85 -25.06 -7.11
CA LEU A 112 -0.41 -24.45 -7.56
C LEU A 112 -0.15 -23.29 -8.52
N MET A 113 0.80 -22.40 -8.18
CA MET A 113 1.21 -21.31 -9.06
C MET A 113 1.71 -21.83 -10.40
N LYS A 114 2.52 -22.91 -10.40
CA LYS A 114 3.01 -23.50 -11.64
C LYS A 114 1.88 -24.03 -12.52
N ILE A 115 0.87 -24.69 -11.96
CA ILE A 115 -0.32 -25.16 -12.70
C ILE A 115 -1.03 -23.97 -13.34
N ALA A 116 -1.32 -22.91 -12.57
CA ALA A 116 -1.99 -21.73 -13.09
C ALA A 116 -1.16 -21.00 -14.17
N ILE A 117 0.17 -20.97 -14.04
CA ILE A 117 1.07 -20.41 -15.06
C ILE A 117 1.07 -21.26 -16.35
N ASP A 118 1.08 -22.59 -16.22
CA ASP A 118 1.03 -23.50 -17.35
C ASP A 118 -0.31 -23.36 -18.09
N ASP A 119 -1.43 -23.20 -17.37
CA ASP A 119 -2.73 -22.89 -17.93
C ASP A 119 -2.71 -21.56 -18.71
N LEU A 120 -2.18 -20.47 -18.12
CA LEU A 120 -2.07 -19.18 -18.82
C LEU A 120 -1.21 -19.24 -20.07
N ASN A 121 -0.19 -20.10 -20.11
CA ASN A 121 0.68 -20.30 -21.27
C ASN A 121 0.02 -21.15 -22.36
N ASN A 122 -1.04 -21.87 -22.06
CA ASN A 122 -1.81 -22.59 -23.02
C ASN A 122 -2.76 -21.63 -23.77
N LEU A 123 -2.46 -21.39 -25.04
CA LEU A 123 -3.27 -20.46 -25.87
C LEU A 123 -4.65 -21.03 -26.24
N SER A 124 -4.90 -22.32 -26.01
CA SER A 124 -6.14 -22.99 -26.37
C SER A 124 -7.17 -23.07 -25.24
N ILE A 125 -6.85 -22.59 -24.04
CA ILE A 125 -7.80 -22.59 -22.91
C ILE A 125 -8.95 -21.61 -23.15
N THR A 126 -10.09 -21.91 -22.54
CA THR A 126 -11.25 -21.01 -22.56
C THR A 126 -10.97 -19.70 -21.79
N LEU A 127 -11.76 -18.67 -22.05
CA LEU A 127 -11.68 -17.42 -21.30
C LEU A 127 -11.96 -17.65 -19.81
N GLU A 128 -12.90 -18.53 -19.49
CA GLU A 128 -13.26 -18.90 -18.11
C GLU A 128 -12.11 -19.61 -17.38
N ASP A 129 -11.42 -20.54 -18.04
CA ASP A 129 -10.26 -21.21 -17.45
C ASP A 129 -9.09 -20.23 -17.25
N ARG A 130 -8.91 -19.28 -18.19
CA ARG A 130 -7.91 -18.22 -18.09
C ARG A 130 -8.19 -17.31 -16.90
N ARG A 131 -9.45 -16.92 -16.71
CA ARG A 131 -9.89 -16.12 -15.56
C ARG A 131 -9.62 -16.85 -14.25
N ARG A 132 -10.02 -18.12 -14.16
CA ARG A 132 -9.78 -18.96 -12.98
C ARG A 132 -8.29 -19.07 -12.64
N ALA A 133 -7.42 -19.28 -13.62
CA ALA A 133 -5.97 -19.36 -13.40
C ALA A 133 -5.41 -18.03 -12.85
N LEU A 134 -5.89 -16.88 -13.35
CA LEU A 134 -5.51 -15.58 -12.80
C LEU A 134 -6.05 -15.35 -11.38
N GLU A 135 -7.29 -15.76 -11.09
CA GLU A 135 -7.87 -15.66 -9.74
C GLU A 135 -7.09 -16.52 -8.72
N GLU A 136 -6.66 -17.71 -9.12
CA GLU A 136 -5.78 -18.54 -8.29
C GLU A 136 -4.43 -17.85 -8.03
N LEU A 137 -3.79 -17.28 -9.05
CA LEU A 137 -2.55 -16.52 -8.88
C LEU A 137 -2.77 -15.27 -8.01
N LEU A 138 -3.90 -14.59 -8.11
CA LEU A 138 -4.24 -13.41 -7.33
C LEU A 138 -4.30 -13.72 -5.82
N ILE A 139 -4.76 -14.92 -5.46
CA ILE A 139 -4.79 -15.40 -4.07
C ILE A 139 -3.37 -15.76 -3.61
N LEU A 140 -2.65 -16.49 -4.45
CA LEU A 140 -1.35 -17.06 -4.09
C LEU A 140 -0.23 -16.01 -4.01
N VAL A 141 -0.32 -14.89 -4.72
CA VAL A 141 0.77 -13.92 -4.87
C VAL A 141 0.95 -12.99 -3.66
N GLU A 142 0.05 -13.03 -2.67
CA GLU A 142 0.05 -12.09 -1.54
C GLU A 142 1.30 -12.17 -0.65
N PRO A 143 1.82 -13.37 -0.26
CA PRO A 143 3.09 -13.48 0.43
C PRO A 143 4.27 -13.07 -0.46
N ILE A 144 5.25 -12.34 0.11
CA ILE A 144 6.44 -11.86 -0.61
C ILE A 144 7.22 -13.02 -1.26
N ASP A 145 7.35 -14.14 -0.57
CA ASP A 145 8.04 -15.31 -1.11
C ASP A 145 7.34 -15.88 -2.34
N ASN A 146 6.02 -15.94 -2.30
CA ASN A 146 5.22 -16.38 -3.45
C ASN A 146 5.31 -15.38 -4.62
N ALA A 147 5.35 -14.08 -4.34
CA ALA A 147 5.58 -13.06 -5.38
C ALA A 147 6.95 -13.23 -6.05
N ASN A 148 7.98 -13.58 -5.27
CA ASN A 148 9.31 -13.88 -5.79
C ASN A 148 9.31 -15.20 -6.59
N ASP A 149 8.57 -16.21 -6.15
CA ASP A 149 8.42 -17.47 -6.85
C ASP A 149 7.61 -17.32 -8.14
N LEU A 150 6.61 -16.44 -8.18
CA LEU A 150 5.90 -16.08 -9.41
C LEU A 150 6.88 -15.61 -10.50
N HIS A 151 7.86 -14.79 -10.15
CA HIS A 151 8.92 -14.37 -11.06
C HIS A 151 9.78 -15.56 -11.50
N LYS A 152 10.30 -16.37 -10.57
CA LYS A 152 11.19 -17.52 -10.87
C LYS A 152 10.52 -18.57 -11.75
N LEU A 153 9.21 -18.75 -11.59
CA LEU A 153 8.40 -19.67 -12.39
C LEU A 153 8.01 -19.12 -13.77
N GLY A 154 8.40 -17.88 -14.09
CA GLY A 154 8.04 -17.20 -15.35
C GLY A 154 6.61 -16.66 -15.38
N GLY A 155 5.93 -16.65 -14.25
CA GLY A 155 4.54 -16.22 -14.13
C GLY A 155 4.35 -14.73 -14.33
N LEU A 156 5.32 -13.88 -13.97
CA LEU A 156 5.24 -12.43 -14.23
C LEU A 156 5.04 -12.14 -15.71
N THR A 157 5.81 -12.79 -16.59
CA THR A 157 5.68 -12.61 -18.04
C THR A 157 4.32 -13.07 -18.55
N ALA A 158 3.78 -14.19 -18.01
CA ALA A 158 2.47 -14.69 -18.37
C ALA A 158 1.36 -13.70 -17.96
N VAL A 159 1.41 -13.17 -16.73
CA VAL A 159 0.45 -12.18 -16.21
C VAL A 159 0.53 -10.86 -16.99
N ILE A 160 1.75 -10.35 -17.26
CA ILE A 160 1.95 -9.07 -17.98
C ILE A 160 1.44 -9.17 -19.43
N ARG A 161 1.53 -10.33 -20.06
CA ARG A 161 0.92 -10.56 -21.37
C ARG A 161 -0.60 -10.40 -21.34
N GLU A 162 -1.25 -10.82 -20.26
CA GLU A 162 -2.70 -10.71 -20.10
C GLU A 162 -3.19 -9.26 -19.88
N LEU A 163 -2.29 -8.30 -19.61
CA LEU A 163 -2.65 -6.87 -19.62
C LEU A 163 -3.07 -6.36 -21.01
N ASP A 164 -2.68 -7.07 -22.08
CA ASP A 164 -3.07 -6.76 -23.45
C ASP A 164 -4.30 -7.58 -23.93
N ASN A 165 -4.94 -8.34 -23.04
CA ASN A 165 -6.09 -9.16 -23.38
C ASN A 165 -7.27 -8.30 -23.84
N VAL A 166 -8.09 -8.83 -24.76
CA VAL A 166 -9.29 -8.12 -25.28
C VAL A 166 -10.36 -7.96 -24.20
N ASP A 167 -10.42 -8.88 -23.24
CA ASP A 167 -11.38 -8.88 -22.15
C ASP A 167 -10.92 -7.96 -21.01
N PRO A 168 -11.72 -6.96 -20.61
CA PRO A 168 -11.35 -6.01 -19.54
C PRO A 168 -11.27 -6.65 -18.16
N GLU A 169 -11.99 -7.75 -17.89
CA GLU A 169 -11.93 -8.46 -16.62
C GLU A 169 -10.57 -9.18 -16.47
N ILE A 170 -10.10 -9.83 -17.53
CA ILE A 170 -8.76 -10.44 -17.57
C ILE A 170 -7.68 -9.38 -17.31
N ARG A 171 -7.74 -8.24 -18.02
CA ARG A 171 -6.78 -7.15 -17.79
C ARG A 171 -6.83 -6.64 -16.37
N THR A 172 -8.03 -6.50 -15.80
CA THR A 172 -8.24 -6.03 -14.42
C THR A 172 -7.59 -6.95 -13.41
N ILE A 173 -7.81 -8.27 -13.50
CA ILE A 173 -7.22 -9.24 -12.59
C ILE A 173 -5.70 -9.24 -12.73
N SER A 174 -5.20 -9.19 -13.97
CA SER A 174 -3.76 -9.16 -14.26
C SER A 174 -3.08 -7.92 -13.65
N ALA A 175 -3.67 -6.74 -13.79
CA ALA A 175 -3.17 -5.52 -13.15
C ALA A 175 -3.20 -5.64 -11.62
N TRP A 176 -4.21 -6.30 -11.06
CA TRP A 176 -4.29 -6.52 -9.61
C TRP A 176 -3.19 -7.43 -9.11
N ILE A 177 -2.89 -8.54 -9.83
CA ILE A 177 -1.76 -9.44 -9.53
C ILE A 177 -0.44 -8.67 -9.56
N VAL A 178 -0.21 -7.87 -10.61
CA VAL A 178 0.99 -7.01 -10.72
C VAL A 178 1.13 -6.10 -9.51
N GLY A 179 0.05 -5.46 -9.09
CA GLY A 179 0.05 -4.59 -7.92
C GLY A 179 0.35 -5.34 -6.62
N LYS A 180 -0.29 -6.49 -6.37
CA LYS A 180 -0.03 -7.32 -5.18
C LYS A 180 1.42 -7.82 -5.14
N ALA A 181 1.92 -8.35 -6.26
CA ALA A 181 3.30 -8.85 -6.36
C ALA A 181 4.36 -7.77 -6.09
N SER A 182 4.06 -6.52 -6.45
CA SER A 182 4.96 -5.37 -6.33
C SER A 182 4.94 -4.73 -4.94
N GLN A 183 3.92 -5.02 -4.13
CA GLN A 183 3.70 -4.32 -2.87
C GLN A 183 4.84 -4.60 -1.89
N ASN A 184 5.59 -3.55 -1.51
CA ASN A 184 6.76 -3.64 -0.62
C ASN A 184 7.82 -4.66 -1.06
N ASN A 185 7.90 -4.96 -2.36
CA ASN A 185 8.82 -5.93 -2.94
C ASN A 185 9.71 -5.29 -4.02
N PRO A 186 10.82 -4.64 -3.65
CA PRO A 186 11.70 -3.94 -4.61
C PRO A 186 12.25 -4.87 -5.71
N PHE A 187 12.47 -6.14 -5.40
CA PHE A 187 12.95 -7.11 -6.39
C PHE A 187 11.92 -7.28 -7.51
N VAL A 188 10.66 -7.55 -7.16
CA VAL A 188 9.59 -7.74 -8.16
C VAL A 188 9.25 -6.42 -8.86
N GLN A 189 9.26 -5.28 -8.15
CA GLN A 189 9.06 -3.96 -8.74
C GLN A 189 10.03 -3.75 -9.93
N ASN A 190 11.32 -3.97 -9.72
CA ASN A 190 12.33 -3.76 -10.75
C ASN A 190 12.15 -4.71 -11.93
N GLN A 191 11.86 -5.99 -11.67
CA GLN A 191 11.59 -6.97 -12.74
C GLN A 191 10.40 -6.58 -13.61
N ILE A 192 9.32 -6.08 -13.02
CA ILE A 192 8.12 -5.63 -13.74
C ILE A 192 8.41 -4.34 -14.53
N LEU A 193 9.18 -3.41 -13.97
CA LEU A 193 9.59 -2.18 -14.66
C LEU A 193 10.48 -2.49 -15.88
N GLU A 194 11.44 -3.40 -15.74
CA GLU A 194 12.30 -3.87 -16.85
C GLU A 194 11.50 -4.48 -18.01
N LEU A 195 10.35 -5.08 -17.73
CA LEU A 195 9.43 -5.61 -18.75
C LEU A 195 8.57 -4.53 -19.43
N GLY A 196 8.77 -3.25 -19.13
CA GLY A 196 8.04 -2.13 -19.75
C GLY A 196 6.56 -2.06 -19.37
N THR A 197 6.20 -2.62 -18.24
CA THR A 197 4.79 -2.76 -17.82
C THR A 197 4.15 -1.44 -17.42
N LEU A 198 4.93 -0.46 -16.98
CA LEU A 198 4.41 0.81 -16.44
C LEU A 198 3.57 1.57 -17.48
N ALA A 199 4.04 1.68 -18.73
CA ALA A 199 3.32 2.34 -19.80
C ALA A 199 1.94 1.71 -20.06
N LYS A 200 1.88 0.36 -20.08
CA LYS A 200 0.61 -0.37 -20.24
C LYS A 200 -0.38 -0.07 -19.11
N LEU A 201 0.10 -0.10 -17.87
CA LEU A 201 -0.74 0.22 -16.71
C LEU A 201 -1.23 1.67 -16.75
N MET A 202 -0.41 2.60 -17.21
CA MET A 202 -0.82 4.00 -17.37
C MET A 202 -1.90 4.18 -18.44
N ASP A 203 -1.85 3.42 -19.52
CA ASP A 203 -2.92 3.40 -20.53
C ASP A 203 -4.21 2.78 -19.96
N MET A 204 -4.10 1.70 -19.20
CA MET A 204 -5.24 1.07 -18.52
C MET A 204 -5.85 2.01 -17.46
N ALA A 205 -5.06 2.84 -16.78
CA ALA A 205 -5.57 3.83 -15.83
C ALA A 205 -6.42 4.94 -16.48
N ARG A 206 -6.39 5.06 -17.81
CA ARG A 206 -7.25 5.96 -18.62
C ARG A 206 -8.48 5.25 -19.18
N SER A 207 -8.69 3.96 -18.85
CA SER A 207 -9.82 3.17 -19.33
C SER A 207 -11.15 3.72 -18.83
N ASN A 208 -12.20 3.55 -19.67
CA ASN A 208 -13.57 3.82 -19.27
C ASN A 208 -14.16 2.77 -18.31
N PHE A 209 -13.51 1.61 -18.18
CA PHE A 209 -13.85 0.60 -17.18
C PHE A 209 -13.23 0.96 -15.84
N VAL A 210 -14.05 1.44 -14.91
CA VAL A 210 -13.60 1.98 -13.63
C VAL A 210 -12.79 0.97 -12.82
N GLU A 211 -13.17 -0.31 -12.81
CA GLU A 211 -12.43 -1.35 -12.08
C GLU A 211 -11.04 -1.57 -12.69
N GLU A 212 -10.95 -1.68 -14.01
CA GLU A 212 -9.67 -1.78 -14.72
C GLU A 212 -8.76 -0.59 -14.38
N ALA A 213 -9.26 0.63 -14.56
CA ALA A 213 -8.51 1.85 -14.26
C ALA A 213 -8.08 1.91 -12.78
N THR A 214 -8.94 1.46 -11.87
CA THR A 214 -8.67 1.43 -10.43
C THR A 214 -7.57 0.43 -10.08
N LYS A 215 -7.58 -0.78 -10.67
CA LYS A 215 -6.54 -1.79 -10.43
C LYS A 215 -5.22 -1.44 -11.13
N ALA A 216 -5.28 -0.82 -12.30
CA ALA A 216 -4.10 -0.27 -12.96
C ALA A 216 -3.42 0.82 -12.11
N LEU A 217 -4.18 1.77 -11.57
CA LEU A 217 -3.65 2.82 -10.70
C LEU A 217 -3.08 2.24 -9.39
N TYR A 218 -3.70 1.20 -8.84
CA TYR A 218 -3.16 0.45 -7.70
C TYR A 218 -1.80 -0.18 -8.04
N ALA A 219 -1.70 -0.84 -9.20
CA ALA A 219 -0.45 -1.46 -9.66
C ALA A 219 0.65 -0.41 -9.89
N ILE A 220 0.32 0.74 -10.52
CA ILE A 220 1.25 1.86 -10.68
C ILE A 220 1.78 2.31 -9.32
N SER A 221 0.88 2.56 -8.36
CA SER A 221 1.28 2.98 -7.02
C SER A 221 2.20 1.97 -6.34
N ALA A 222 1.88 0.66 -6.43
CA ALA A 222 2.71 -0.40 -5.86
C ALA A 222 4.10 -0.48 -6.50
N LEU A 223 4.21 -0.22 -7.81
CA LEU A 223 5.47 -0.26 -8.56
C LEU A 223 6.41 0.90 -8.23
N ILE A 224 5.86 2.11 -8.02
CA ILE A 224 6.68 3.32 -7.85
C ILE A 224 6.87 3.73 -6.39
N ARG A 225 6.14 3.11 -5.46
CA ARG A 225 6.26 3.40 -4.04
C ARG A 225 7.62 2.95 -3.51
N ASN A 226 8.34 3.88 -2.87
CA ASN A 226 9.70 3.66 -2.35
C ASN A 226 10.70 3.16 -3.41
N ASN A 227 10.39 3.32 -4.70
CA ASN A 227 11.22 2.95 -5.83
C ASN A 227 11.54 4.20 -6.67
N LEU A 228 12.74 4.74 -6.48
CA LEU A 228 13.15 5.99 -7.13
C LEU A 228 13.27 5.85 -8.66
N GLU A 229 13.74 4.70 -9.13
CA GLU A 229 13.85 4.41 -10.56
C GLU A 229 12.46 4.30 -11.19
N GLY A 230 11.53 3.63 -10.50
CA GLY A 230 10.12 3.58 -10.92
C GLY A 230 9.46 4.95 -10.96
N GLN A 231 9.77 5.84 -10.01
CA GLN A 231 9.27 7.22 -10.02
C GLN A 231 9.85 8.04 -11.18
N GLU A 232 11.14 7.92 -11.45
CA GLU A 232 11.78 8.58 -12.59
C GLU A 232 11.14 8.12 -13.91
N LEU A 233 10.94 6.82 -14.08
CA LEU A 233 10.26 6.26 -15.24
C LEU A 233 8.80 6.76 -15.35
N PHE A 234 8.07 6.81 -14.23
CA PHE A 234 6.71 7.35 -14.20
C PHE A 234 6.61 8.78 -14.72
N TYR A 235 7.56 9.66 -14.35
CA TYR A 235 7.59 11.02 -14.88
C TYR A 235 8.03 11.06 -16.34
N MET A 236 8.94 10.19 -16.77
CA MET A 236 9.34 10.08 -18.18
C MET A 236 8.19 9.65 -19.09
N GLU A 237 7.32 8.80 -18.61
CA GLU A 237 6.11 8.33 -19.31
C GLU A 237 4.89 9.25 -19.13
N ALA A 238 5.12 10.51 -18.71
CA ALA A 238 4.08 11.51 -18.47
C ALA A 238 3.00 11.09 -17.43
N GLY A 239 3.41 10.41 -16.38
CA GLY A 239 2.55 10.02 -15.27
C GLY A 239 2.01 11.19 -14.47
N ASP A 240 2.77 12.28 -14.40
CA ASP A 240 2.36 13.57 -13.88
C ASP A 240 1.14 14.15 -14.62
N MET A 241 1.16 14.11 -15.95
CA MET A 241 0.03 14.56 -16.76
C MET A 241 -1.19 13.66 -16.59
N MET A 242 -0.98 12.35 -16.44
CA MET A 242 -2.08 11.40 -16.13
C MET A 242 -2.74 11.75 -14.79
N LEU A 243 -1.98 11.94 -13.73
CA LEU A 243 -2.50 12.33 -12.42
C LEU A 243 -3.23 13.68 -12.48
N GLN A 244 -2.63 14.70 -13.10
CA GLN A 244 -3.26 16.00 -13.26
C GLN A 244 -4.60 15.90 -13.98
N ASN A 245 -4.70 15.09 -15.04
CA ASN A 245 -5.94 14.89 -15.79
C ASN A 245 -7.02 14.23 -14.91
N ILE A 246 -6.67 13.18 -14.15
CA ILE A 246 -7.62 12.51 -13.26
C ILE A 246 -8.12 13.46 -12.14
N LEU A 247 -7.22 14.25 -11.56
CA LEU A 247 -7.56 15.14 -10.45
C LEU A 247 -8.39 16.36 -10.89
N SER A 248 -8.11 16.91 -12.07
CA SER A 248 -8.80 18.09 -12.60
C SER A 248 -10.18 17.80 -13.21
N ASN A 249 -10.44 16.57 -13.67
CA ASN A 249 -11.65 16.21 -14.36
C ASN A 249 -12.72 15.68 -13.39
N SER A 250 -13.77 16.47 -13.13
CA SER A 250 -14.86 16.09 -12.22
C SER A 250 -15.75 14.96 -12.73
N SER A 251 -15.71 14.62 -14.03
CA SER A 251 -16.48 13.50 -14.60
C SER A 251 -15.82 12.14 -14.37
N ILE A 252 -14.56 12.09 -13.91
CA ILE A 252 -13.88 10.85 -13.57
C ILE A 252 -14.45 10.30 -12.27
N ASP A 253 -14.60 8.97 -12.23
CA ASP A 253 -15.13 8.26 -11.06
C ASP A 253 -14.38 8.65 -9.77
N ILE A 254 -15.14 8.82 -8.71
CA ILE A 254 -14.65 9.30 -7.42
C ILE A 254 -13.57 8.37 -6.83
N ARG A 255 -13.64 7.05 -7.08
CA ARG A 255 -12.66 6.07 -6.61
C ARG A 255 -11.30 6.29 -7.24
N LEU A 256 -11.24 6.62 -8.54
CA LEU A 256 -9.98 6.97 -9.21
C LEU A 256 -9.41 8.27 -8.65
N ARG A 257 -10.25 9.28 -8.46
CA ARG A 257 -9.80 10.57 -7.92
C ARG A 257 -9.24 10.44 -6.51
N ARG A 258 -9.88 9.64 -5.64
CA ARG A 258 -9.35 9.33 -4.30
C ARG A 258 -7.99 8.64 -4.35
N LYS A 259 -7.85 7.61 -5.20
CA LYS A 259 -6.58 6.89 -5.35
C LYS A 259 -5.48 7.77 -5.95
N SER A 260 -5.83 8.64 -6.88
CA SER A 260 -4.87 9.55 -7.52
C SER A 260 -4.36 10.64 -6.58
N VAL A 261 -5.21 11.23 -5.76
CA VAL A 261 -4.76 12.22 -4.77
C VAL A 261 -3.91 11.57 -3.68
N PHE A 262 -4.24 10.33 -3.30
CA PHE A 262 -3.43 9.56 -2.37
C PHE A 262 -2.05 9.22 -2.96
N LEU A 263 -2.00 8.75 -4.22
CA LEU A 263 -0.73 8.52 -4.92
C LEU A 263 0.11 9.79 -5.01
N LEU A 264 -0.51 10.94 -5.28
CA LEU A 264 0.19 12.22 -5.27
C LEU A 264 0.81 12.50 -3.89
N ALA A 265 0.05 12.30 -2.81
CA ALA A 265 0.56 12.51 -1.46
C ALA A 265 1.74 11.59 -1.13
N ASP A 266 1.67 10.31 -1.54
CA ASP A 266 2.77 9.35 -1.41
C ASP A 266 4.04 9.80 -2.18
N LEU A 267 3.89 10.28 -3.41
CA LEU A 267 5.01 10.78 -4.21
C LEU A 267 5.67 12.01 -3.56
N VAL A 268 4.85 12.92 -3.00
CA VAL A 268 5.36 14.08 -2.27
C VAL A 268 6.07 13.65 -0.99
N GLU A 269 5.53 12.67 -0.26
CA GLU A 269 6.16 12.14 0.96
C GLU A 269 7.51 11.49 0.66
N CYS A 270 7.58 10.65 -0.39
CA CYS A 270 8.85 10.09 -0.85
C CYS A 270 9.87 11.17 -1.23
N GLN A 271 9.40 12.30 -1.78
CA GLN A 271 10.28 13.45 -2.11
C GLN A 271 10.76 14.15 -0.84
N LEU A 272 9.91 14.32 0.16
CA LEU A 272 10.28 14.92 1.46
C LEU A 272 11.30 14.07 2.22
N ASP A 273 11.13 12.75 2.19
CA ASP A 273 12.03 11.78 2.84
C ASP A 273 13.35 11.62 2.08
N SER A 274 13.31 11.81 0.76
CA SER A 274 14.50 11.74 -0.07
C SER A 274 15.36 12.98 0.16
N ARG A 275 16.65 12.78 0.47
CA ARG A 275 17.61 13.87 0.55
C ARG A 275 18.03 14.40 -0.84
N LYS A 276 17.28 14.07 -1.89
CA LYS A 276 17.54 14.55 -3.26
C LYS A 276 17.37 16.08 -3.29
N SER A 277 18.32 16.74 -3.89
CA SER A 277 18.37 18.21 -3.92
C SER A 277 17.39 18.82 -4.93
N LYS A 278 16.86 18.05 -5.87
CA LYS A 278 16.01 18.55 -6.96
C LYS A 278 14.63 17.91 -6.90
N GLU A 279 13.64 18.74 -6.68
CA GLU A 279 12.22 18.34 -6.72
C GLU A 279 11.71 18.36 -8.16
N PRO A 280 10.87 17.39 -8.57
CA PRO A 280 10.23 17.40 -9.86
C PRO A 280 9.39 18.67 -10.07
N PRO A 281 9.47 19.33 -11.26
CA PRO A 281 8.69 20.53 -11.55
C PRO A 281 7.19 20.33 -11.46
N PHE A 282 6.74 19.09 -11.55
CA PHE A 282 5.36 18.68 -11.42
C PHE A 282 4.71 19.17 -10.11
N PHE A 283 5.40 19.11 -8.97
CA PHE A 283 4.88 19.52 -7.68
C PHE A 283 4.65 21.04 -7.54
N SER A 284 5.26 21.84 -8.39
CA SER A 284 5.03 23.30 -8.47
C SER A 284 4.11 23.70 -9.62
N ASN A 285 3.52 22.74 -10.35
CA ASN A 285 2.59 23.03 -11.43
C ASN A 285 1.28 23.65 -10.88
N HIS A 286 0.98 24.87 -11.28
CA HIS A 286 -0.17 25.64 -10.77
C HIS A 286 -1.52 24.95 -11.04
N LEU A 287 -1.66 24.26 -12.18
CA LEU A 287 -2.88 23.54 -12.53
C LEU A 287 -3.08 22.33 -11.61
N LEU A 288 -2.00 21.61 -11.31
CA LEU A 288 -2.06 20.51 -10.35
C LEU A 288 -2.43 21.01 -8.96
N LEU A 289 -1.73 22.03 -8.45
CA LEU A 289 -1.96 22.59 -7.12
C LEU A 289 -3.41 23.10 -6.99
N LYS A 290 -3.89 23.80 -8.02
CA LYS A 290 -5.28 24.28 -8.07
C LYS A 290 -6.26 23.10 -8.03
N SER A 291 -6.02 22.06 -8.85
CA SER A 291 -6.88 20.87 -8.88
C SER A 291 -6.98 20.19 -7.53
N VAL A 292 -5.87 20.04 -6.81
CA VAL A 292 -5.84 19.42 -5.48
C VAL A 292 -6.60 20.28 -4.45
N VAL A 293 -6.40 21.60 -4.46
CA VAL A 293 -7.13 22.52 -3.58
C VAL A 293 -8.65 22.50 -3.88
N ASP A 294 -9.04 22.42 -5.15
CA ASP A 294 -10.45 22.33 -5.54
C ASP A 294 -11.13 21.05 -5.04
N LEU A 295 -10.38 19.93 -4.89
CA LEU A 295 -10.90 18.70 -4.30
C LEU A 295 -11.33 18.86 -2.83
N MET A 296 -10.80 19.84 -2.10
CA MET A 296 -11.20 20.15 -0.73
C MET A 296 -12.66 20.62 -0.64
N ALA A 297 -13.27 21.04 -1.76
CA ALA A 297 -14.70 21.40 -1.85
C ALA A 297 -15.59 20.21 -2.26
N SER A 298 -15.07 19.00 -2.34
CA SER A 298 -15.84 17.81 -2.69
C SER A 298 -16.93 17.52 -1.65
N ALA A 299 -18.08 17.03 -2.10
CA ALA A 299 -19.11 16.49 -1.20
C ALA A 299 -18.69 15.15 -0.57
N ASP A 300 -17.69 14.50 -1.13
CA ASP A 300 -17.13 13.25 -0.65
C ASP A 300 -16.09 13.52 0.43
N LEU A 301 -16.39 13.13 1.67
CA LEU A 301 -15.57 13.45 2.84
C LEU A 301 -14.21 12.77 2.79
N ASP A 302 -14.11 11.54 2.26
CA ASP A 302 -12.85 10.82 2.13
C ASP A 302 -11.92 11.49 1.09
N LEU A 303 -12.48 11.92 -0.05
CA LEU A 303 -11.70 12.68 -1.03
C LEU A 303 -11.25 14.04 -0.48
N GLN A 304 -12.11 14.70 0.30
CA GLN A 304 -11.82 15.98 0.93
C GLN A 304 -10.65 15.85 1.92
N GLU A 305 -10.65 14.81 2.75
CA GLU A 305 -9.58 14.49 3.70
C GLU A 305 -8.25 14.23 2.98
N LYS A 306 -8.27 13.36 1.98
CA LYS A 306 -7.07 13.04 1.18
C LYS A 306 -6.51 14.27 0.45
N ALA A 307 -7.39 15.14 -0.04
CA ALA A 307 -6.98 16.39 -0.67
C ALA A 307 -6.31 17.34 0.33
N LEU A 308 -6.89 17.50 1.52
CA LEU A 308 -6.32 18.32 2.58
C LEU A 308 -4.96 17.79 3.03
N TYR A 309 -4.82 16.46 3.16
CA TYR A 309 -3.55 15.82 3.47
C TYR A 309 -2.50 16.03 2.39
N ALA A 310 -2.88 15.91 1.11
CA ALA A 310 -1.98 16.17 -0.02
C ALA A 310 -1.53 17.64 -0.03
N VAL A 311 -2.44 18.61 0.23
CA VAL A 311 -2.09 20.02 0.36
C VAL A 311 -1.08 20.25 1.50
N LYS A 312 -1.27 19.60 2.66
CA LYS A 312 -0.31 19.65 3.76
C LYS A 312 1.09 19.23 3.31
N LYS A 313 1.20 18.09 2.63
CA LYS A 313 2.50 17.57 2.14
C LYS A 313 3.12 18.47 1.08
N LEU A 314 2.33 18.99 0.14
CA LEU A 314 2.79 19.90 -0.91
C LEU A 314 3.33 21.21 -0.33
N LEU A 315 2.71 21.76 0.72
CA LEU A 315 3.18 22.97 1.39
C LEU A 315 4.56 22.79 2.08
N LEU A 316 4.94 21.57 2.43
CA LEU A 316 6.23 21.28 3.08
C LEU A 316 7.38 21.12 2.08
N LEU A 317 7.14 21.08 0.78
CA LEU A 317 8.18 21.02 -0.25
C LEU A 317 8.94 22.33 -0.34
N LYS A 318 10.23 22.27 -0.65
CA LYS A 318 11.09 23.46 -0.84
C LYS A 318 10.68 24.29 -2.06
N SER A 319 10.12 23.63 -3.10
CA SER A 319 9.59 24.30 -4.28
C SER A 319 8.20 24.91 -4.08
N SER A 320 7.62 24.75 -2.88
CA SER A 320 6.32 25.29 -2.54
C SER A 320 6.37 26.82 -2.49
N ASP A 321 5.39 27.44 -3.16
CA ASP A 321 5.17 28.87 -3.10
C ASP A 321 3.82 29.19 -2.47
N ALA A 322 3.86 29.67 -1.24
CA ALA A 322 2.66 30.01 -0.49
C ALA A 322 1.81 31.11 -1.16
N LEU A 323 2.42 31.98 -1.97
CA LEU A 323 1.67 32.98 -2.74
C LEU A 323 0.87 32.31 -3.87
N VAL A 324 1.41 31.28 -4.52
CA VAL A 324 0.66 30.49 -5.50
C VAL A 324 -0.54 29.80 -4.85
N PHE A 325 -0.36 29.20 -3.70
CA PHE A 325 -1.47 28.60 -2.94
C PHE A 325 -2.53 29.61 -2.56
N LYS A 326 -2.14 30.83 -2.23
CA LYS A 326 -3.07 31.91 -1.91
C LYS A 326 -3.77 32.48 -3.14
N GLU A 327 -3.00 32.99 -4.10
CA GLU A 327 -3.51 33.85 -5.17
C GLU A 327 -4.05 33.05 -6.36
N VAL A 328 -3.44 31.88 -6.65
CA VAL A 328 -3.85 31.04 -7.77
C VAL A 328 -4.82 29.97 -7.33
N CYS A 329 -4.52 29.29 -6.19
CA CYS A 329 -5.32 28.17 -5.75
C CYS A 329 -6.50 28.60 -4.84
N GLY A 330 -6.40 29.76 -4.16
CA GLY A 330 -7.44 30.23 -3.24
C GLY A 330 -7.54 29.38 -1.98
N LEU A 331 -6.39 28.91 -1.47
CA LEU A 331 -6.34 27.98 -0.33
C LEU A 331 -6.95 28.58 0.93
N ASP A 332 -6.75 29.87 1.19
CA ASP A 332 -7.35 30.60 2.30
C ASP A 332 -8.88 30.50 2.31
N LEU A 333 -9.51 30.73 1.16
CA LEU A 333 -10.97 30.62 1.00
C LEU A 333 -11.45 29.17 1.14
N SER A 334 -10.66 28.21 0.65
CA SER A 334 -11.01 26.79 0.73
C SER A 334 -10.94 26.29 2.17
N LEU A 335 -9.92 26.68 2.94
CA LEU A 335 -9.79 26.37 4.38
C LEU A 335 -10.90 27.03 5.22
N GLN A 336 -11.30 28.25 4.87
CA GLN A 336 -12.43 28.92 5.54
C GLN A 336 -13.75 28.20 5.29
N ARG A 337 -14.06 27.85 4.04
CA ARG A 337 -15.28 27.10 3.70
C ARG A 337 -15.32 25.75 4.40
N MET A 338 -14.21 25.04 4.41
CA MET A 338 -14.09 23.78 5.12
C MET A 338 -14.33 23.94 6.62
N ARG A 339 -13.83 25.00 7.25
CA ARG A 339 -14.11 25.30 8.65
C ARG A 339 -15.60 25.47 8.91
N GLU A 340 -16.29 26.23 8.07
CA GLU A 340 -17.75 26.47 8.18
C GLU A 340 -18.53 25.15 8.04
N GLN A 341 -18.15 24.29 7.07
CA GLN A 341 -18.73 22.97 6.87
C GLN A 341 -18.49 22.06 8.09
N LEU A 342 -17.27 21.99 8.61
CA LEU A 342 -16.94 21.14 9.75
C LEU A 342 -17.68 21.59 11.02
N GLN A 343 -17.88 22.90 11.23
CA GLN A 343 -18.67 23.41 12.34
C GLN A 343 -20.13 22.95 12.29
N GLN A 344 -20.69 22.75 11.10
CA GLN A 344 -22.03 22.19 10.94
C GLN A 344 -22.05 20.69 11.22
N LEU A 345 -21.03 19.95 10.75
CA LEU A 345 -20.93 18.50 10.94
C LEU A 345 -20.68 18.11 12.41
N ILE A 346 -19.99 18.93 13.19
CA ILE A 346 -19.72 18.68 14.63
C ILE A 346 -21.04 18.62 15.45
N VAL A 347 -22.10 19.29 15.00
CA VAL A 347 -23.40 19.27 15.67
C VAL A 347 -24.11 17.92 15.50
N GLU A 348 -23.77 17.17 14.48
CA GLU A 348 -24.32 15.85 14.21
C GLU A 348 -23.50 14.77 14.93
N ASP A 349 -24.06 14.13 15.94
CA ASP A 349 -23.35 13.12 16.76
C ASP A 349 -22.63 12.05 15.94
N LYS A 350 -23.24 11.67 14.79
CA LYS A 350 -22.69 10.66 13.88
C LYS A 350 -21.34 11.06 13.25
N PHE A 351 -21.13 12.33 13.01
CA PHE A 351 -19.94 12.85 12.32
C PHE A 351 -19.00 13.63 13.24
N LYS A 352 -19.30 13.72 14.52
CA LYS A 352 -18.60 14.57 15.46
C LYS A 352 -17.11 14.23 15.59
N GLU A 353 -16.77 12.96 15.74
CA GLU A 353 -15.37 12.49 15.86
C GLU A 353 -14.61 12.79 14.56
N TYR A 354 -15.17 12.40 13.41
CA TYR A 354 -14.60 12.70 12.11
C TYR A 354 -14.39 14.21 11.89
N ALA A 355 -15.40 15.02 12.16
CA ALA A 355 -15.31 16.47 11.97
C ALA A 355 -14.26 17.11 12.88
N GLN A 356 -14.03 16.54 14.06
CA GLN A 356 -13.01 16.99 14.99
C GLN A 356 -11.59 16.67 14.50
N ASP A 357 -11.38 15.49 13.96
CA ASP A 357 -10.09 15.09 13.38
C ASP A 357 -9.77 15.90 12.12
N MET A 358 -10.76 16.11 11.27
CA MET A 358 -10.63 16.96 10.09
C MET A 358 -10.33 18.43 10.45
N GLU A 359 -10.96 18.96 11.50
CA GLU A 359 -10.67 20.34 11.98
C GLU A 359 -9.24 20.44 12.53
N ASN A 360 -8.73 19.40 13.19
CA ASN A 360 -7.35 19.37 13.64
C ASN A 360 -6.39 19.40 12.43
N LEU A 361 -6.62 18.55 11.43
CA LEU A 361 -5.82 18.53 10.20
C LEU A 361 -5.92 19.89 9.46
N ARG A 362 -7.12 20.47 9.34
CA ARG A 362 -7.33 21.78 8.73
C ARG A 362 -6.51 22.87 9.42
N ARG A 363 -6.52 22.91 10.76
CA ARG A 363 -5.74 23.89 11.56
C ARG A 363 -4.24 23.71 11.35
N GLU A 364 -3.78 22.48 11.25
CA GLU A 364 -2.37 22.18 10.98
C GLU A 364 -1.96 22.71 9.61
N VAL A 365 -2.77 22.46 8.56
CA VAL A 365 -2.55 23.01 7.21
C VAL A 365 -2.56 24.54 7.23
N GLU A 366 -3.52 25.16 7.91
CA GLU A 366 -3.61 26.61 8.03
C GLU A 366 -2.36 27.20 8.72
N ALA A 367 -1.87 26.57 9.77
CA ALA A 367 -0.68 27.01 10.50
C ALA A 367 0.59 26.93 9.62
N ILE A 368 0.78 25.83 8.86
CA ILE A 368 1.88 25.67 7.90
C ILE A 368 1.79 26.77 6.83
N PHE A 369 0.62 26.93 6.21
CA PHE A 369 0.39 27.90 5.15
C PHE A 369 0.67 29.35 5.59
N LEU A 370 0.18 29.76 6.78
CA LEU A 370 0.43 31.09 7.32
C LEU A 370 1.92 31.29 7.67
N GLY A 371 2.58 30.26 8.21
CA GLY A 371 4.00 30.28 8.47
C GLY A 371 4.83 30.53 7.21
N GLU A 372 4.50 29.85 6.13
CA GLU A 372 5.19 30.03 4.82
C GLU A 372 4.91 31.42 4.22
N LEU A 373 3.69 31.95 4.33
CA LEU A 373 3.37 33.33 3.90
C LEU A 373 4.17 34.38 4.69
N ASP A 374 4.36 34.18 5.98
CA ASP A 374 5.18 35.11 6.79
C ASP A 374 6.66 35.01 6.45
N ASN A 375 7.18 33.83 6.12
CA ASN A 375 8.53 33.66 5.63
C ASN A 375 8.78 34.43 4.31
N VAL A 376 7.83 34.34 3.37
CA VAL A 376 7.91 35.08 2.10
C VAL A 376 7.91 36.60 2.35
N ARG A 377 7.06 37.10 3.24
CA ARG A 377 7.00 38.55 3.59
C ARG A 377 8.31 39.05 4.20
N ARG A 378 8.95 38.25 5.08
CA ARG A 378 10.24 38.63 5.69
C ARG A 378 11.36 38.68 4.68
N THR A 379 11.40 37.73 3.73
CA THR A 379 12.43 37.69 2.67
C THR A 379 12.27 38.83 1.68
N THR A 380 11.04 39.18 1.29
CA THR A 380 10.78 40.32 0.38
C THR A 380 10.97 41.66 1.07
N GLY A 381 10.64 41.80 2.36
CA GLY A 381 10.88 43.05 3.12
C GLY A 381 12.35 43.32 3.40
N SER A 382 13.18 42.28 3.56
CA SER A 382 14.63 42.39 3.74
C SER A 382 15.40 42.75 2.44
N ALA A 383 14.81 42.50 1.27
CA ALA A 383 15.41 42.82 -0.01
C ALA A 383 15.16 44.28 -0.45
N LEU A 384 14.28 45.02 0.26
CA LEU A 384 13.91 46.41 -0.02
C LEU A 384 14.51 47.42 0.97
N SER A 385 15.21 46.94 2.00
CA SER A 385 15.97 47.74 2.98
C SER A 385 17.48 47.66 2.69
#